data_12db741ce897d136d5b82327aaba7dd9
#
_entry.id   12db741ce897d136d5b82327aaba7dd9
#
_cell.length_a   1.000
_cell.length_b   1.000
_cell.length_c   1.000
_cell.angle_alpha   90.00
_cell.angle_beta   90.00
_cell.angle_gamma   90.00
#
_symmetry.space_group_name_H-M   'P 1'
#
loop_
_entity.id
_entity.type
_entity.pdbx_description
1 polymer ?
#
loop_
_entity_poly.entity_id
_entity_poly.type
_entity_poly.pdbx_seq_one_letter_code
_entity_poly.pdbx_strand_id
1 'polypeptide(L)'
;MRSRTHRNPDEARAARHYRLRGYRVLGSNVWLGGYELDLIVRRGRRLVFCEVKGKTGSGFGDPLEMVDAEKLRRLERAAEVWLARNPACLELDCRFEVVAVRPGGLERIAV
;
A
#
# COMPACT_ATOMS: atom_id res chain seq x y z
N MET A 1 -2.72 -13.40 -21.10
CA MET A 1 -2.73 -12.21 -20.50
C MET A 1 -1.48 -11.88 -19.83
N ARG A 2 -1.11 -10.69 -19.78
CA ARG A 2 0.08 -10.40 -19.21
C ARG A 2 -0.02 -10.23 -17.78
N SER A 3 0.94 -10.61 -17.10
CA SER A 3 0.93 -10.47 -15.69
C SER A 3 0.89 -9.03 -15.37
N ARG A 4 0.27 -8.73 -14.30
CA ARG A 4 0.20 -7.42 -13.86
C ARG A 4 1.46 -7.06 -13.17
N THR A 5 2.16 -6.16 -13.69
CA THR A 5 3.34 -5.67 -13.04
C THR A 5 3.05 -4.33 -12.43
N HIS A 6 3.98 -3.89 -11.59
CA HIS A 6 3.84 -2.60 -10.95
C HIS A 6 4.14 -1.51 -11.96
N ARG A 7 3.34 -0.44 -11.95
CA ARG A 7 3.46 0.58 -12.95
C ARG A 7 4.67 1.45 -12.80
N ASN A 8 5.18 1.61 -11.60
CA ASN A 8 6.34 2.46 -11.41
C ASN A 8 7.36 1.76 -10.55
N PRO A 9 8.61 2.22 -10.62
CA PRO A 9 9.69 1.56 -9.87
C PRO A 9 9.52 1.63 -8.38
N ASP A 10 8.87 2.68 -7.88
CA ASP A 10 8.68 2.82 -6.43
C ASP A 10 7.74 1.74 -5.91
N GLU A 11 6.68 1.46 -6.65
CA GLU A 11 5.75 0.40 -6.26
C GLU A 11 6.42 -0.96 -6.34
N ALA A 12 7.26 -1.17 -7.35
CA ALA A 12 7.99 -2.41 -7.47
C ALA A 12 8.94 -2.61 -6.30
N ARG A 13 9.63 -1.54 -5.89
CA ARG A 13 10.52 -1.61 -4.73
C ARG A 13 9.75 -1.91 -3.45
N ALA A 14 8.60 -1.27 -3.29
CA ALA A 14 7.77 -1.52 -2.11
C ALA A 14 7.29 -2.97 -2.09
N ALA A 15 6.84 -3.49 -3.22
CA ALA A 15 6.39 -4.87 -3.28
C ALA A 15 7.52 -5.83 -2.94
N ARG A 16 8.72 -5.59 -3.46
CA ARG A 16 9.87 -6.42 -3.16
C ARG A 16 10.22 -6.38 -1.68
N HIS A 17 10.15 -5.19 -1.08
CA HIS A 17 10.41 -5.04 0.35
C HIS A 17 9.50 -5.95 1.17
N TYR A 18 8.21 -5.96 0.85
CA TYR A 18 7.26 -6.80 1.57
C TYR A 18 7.51 -8.28 1.29
N ARG A 19 7.75 -8.65 0.03
CA ARG A 19 8.00 -10.05 -0.30
C ARG A 19 9.21 -10.61 0.41
N LEU A 20 10.27 -9.82 0.53
CA LEU A 20 11.46 -10.26 1.23
C LEU A 20 11.22 -10.44 2.72
N ARG A 21 10.13 -9.93 3.24
CA ARG A 21 9.76 -10.06 4.64
C ARG A 21 8.60 -11.03 4.86
N GLY A 22 8.34 -11.87 3.87
CA GLY A 22 7.37 -12.94 4.00
C GLY A 22 5.94 -12.59 3.66
N TYR A 23 5.71 -11.42 3.08
CA TYR A 23 4.37 -11.03 2.66
C TYR A 23 4.08 -11.52 1.25
N ARG A 24 2.81 -11.83 0.99
CA ARG A 24 2.34 -12.08 -0.36
C ARG A 24 1.64 -10.83 -0.85
N VAL A 25 1.82 -10.50 -2.13
CA VAL A 25 1.14 -9.38 -2.74
C VAL A 25 -0.20 -9.87 -3.26
N LEU A 26 -1.28 -9.36 -2.70
CA LEU A 26 -2.63 -9.75 -3.09
C LEU A 26 -3.21 -8.83 -4.15
N GLY A 27 -2.68 -7.62 -4.28
CA GLY A 27 -3.13 -6.70 -5.31
C GLY A 27 -2.14 -5.57 -5.48
N SER A 28 -2.12 -5.00 -6.68
CA SER A 28 -1.34 -3.81 -7.01
C SER A 28 -2.16 -2.93 -7.91
N ASN A 29 -2.13 -1.65 -7.66
CA ASN A 29 -2.84 -0.66 -8.49
C ASN A 29 -4.31 -1.02 -8.66
N VAL A 30 -4.98 -1.29 -7.55
CA VAL A 30 -6.35 -1.75 -7.56
C VAL A 30 -7.29 -0.57 -7.38
N TRP A 31 -8.17 -0.35 -8.34
CA TRP A 31 -9.16 0.74 -8.28
C TRP A 31 -10.42 0.27 -7.58
N LEU A 32 -10.80 0.97 -6.52
CA LEU A 32 -11.94 0.61 -5.71
C LEU A 32 -12.58 1.86 -5.15
N GLY A 33 -13.87 2.03 -5.44
CA GLY A 33 -14.61 3.16 -4.89
C GLY A 33 -14.04 4.51 -5.27
N GLY A 34 -13.44 4.61 -6.46
CA GLY A 34 -12.90 5.86 -6.94
C GLY A 34 -11.51 6.19 -6.42
N TYR A 35 -10.88 5.24 -5.73
CA TYR A 35 -9.53 5.44 -5.21
C TYR A 35 -8.66 4.24 -5.58
N GLU A 36 -7.39 4.49 -5.84
CA GLU A 36 -6.45 3.43 -6.18
C GLU A 36 -5.65 3.01 -4.97
N LEU A 37 -5.70 1.71 -4.67
CA LEU A 37 -4.81 1.13 -3.65
C LEU A 37 -3.54 0.69 -4.35
N ASP A 38 -2.40 1.20 -3.90
CA ASP A 38 -1.14 0.92 -4.56
C ASP A 38 -0.69 -0.51 -4.33
N LEU A 39 -0.79 -1.00 -3.10
CA LEU A 39 -0.45 -2.37 -2.78
C LEU A 39 -1.36 -2.91 -1.70
N ILE A 40 -1.66 -4.20 -1.80
CA ILE A 40 -2.34 -4.93 -0.75
C ILE A 40 -1.50 -6.16 -0.49
N VAL A 41 -1.00 -6.31 0.73
CA VAL A 41 -0.07 -7.39 1.07
C VAL A 41 -0.54 -8.10 2.33
N ARG A 42 -0.18 -9.38 2.43
CA ARG A 42 -0.62 -10.19 3.56
C ARG A 42 0.49 -11.10 4.05
N ARG A 43 0.64 -11.17 5.37
CA ARG A 43 1.50 -12.16 6.01
C ARG A 43 0.75 -12.71 7.21
N GLY A 44 0.37 -14.00 7.16
CA GLY A 44 -0.42 -14.59 8.23
C GLY A 44 -1.75 -13.89 8.37
N ARG A 45 -2.04 -13.40 9.57
CA ARG A 45 -3.27 -12.67 9.82
C ARG A 45 -3.15 -11.17 9.59
N ARG A 46 -1.96 -10.70 9.21
CA ARG A 46 -1.77 -9.26 8.99
C ARG A 46 -2.04 -8.93 7.54
N LEU A 47 -2.96 -8.01 7.30
CA LEU A 47 -3.32 -7.53 5.98
C LEU A 47 -3.03 -6.04 5.94
N VAL A 48 -2.21 -5.61 4.99
CA VAL A 48 -1.79 -4.21 4.93
C VAL A 48 -2.22 -3.58 3.62
N PHE A 49 -2.89 -2.46 3.73
CA PHE A 49 -3.26 -1.63 2.58
C PHE A 49 -2.27 -0.48 2.53
N CYS A 50 -1.59 -0.34 1.41
CA CYS A 50 -0.43 0.55 1.32
C CYS A 50 -0.63 1.67 0.31
N GLU A 51 -0.21 2.84 0.71
CA GLU A 51 -0.03 3.98 -0.17
C GLU A 51 1.48 4.15 -0.39
N VAL A 52 1.93 4.12 -1.63
CA VAL A 52 3.36 4.21 -1.95
C VAL A 52 3.67 5.61 -2.45
N LYS A 53 4.64 6.26 -1.83
CA LYS A 53 5.06 7.61 -2.20
C LYS A 53 6.55 7.63 -2.48
N GLY A 54 6.90 8.04 -3.69
CA GLY A 54 8.30 8.22 -4.05
C GLY A 54 8.78 9.59 -3.63
N LYS A 55 9.97 9.64 -3.10
CA LYS A 55 10.62 10.89 -2.70
C LYS A 55 11.98 10.97 -3.35
N THR A 56 12.20 12.03 -4.10
CA THR A 56 13.41 12.13 -4.88
C THR A 56 14.36 13.23 -4.42
N GLY A 57 13.98 14.02 -3.45
CA GLY A 57 14.84 15.10 -3.01
C GLY A 57 14.86 15.20 -1.51
N SER A 58 15.64 16.15 -1.02
CA SER A 58 15.75 16.38 0.41
C SER A 58 14.78 17.43 0.91
N GLY A 59 14.06 18.07 0.03
CA GLY A 59 13.16 19.14 0.44
C GLY A 59 11.77 18.69 0.83
N PHE A 60 11.55 17.42 0.88
CA PHE A 60 10.22 16.90 1.24
C PHE A 60 10.09 16.79 2.74
N GLY A 61 8.90 17.01 3.22
CA GLY A 61 8.63 16.85 4.62
C GLY A 61 8.54 15.41 5.04
N ASP A 62 8.03 15.21 6.24
CA ASP A 62 7.81 13.89 6.80
C ASP A 62 6.83 13.13 5.91
N PRO A 63 7.05 11.84 5.63
CA PRO A 63 6.09 11.04 4.87
C PRO A 63 4.68 11.10 5.44
N LEU A 64 4.53 11.27 6.75
CA LEU A 64 3.21 11.39 7.34
C LEU A 64 2.46 12.64 6.88
N GLU A 65 3.18 13.65 6.42
CA GLU A 65 2.55 14.85 5.90
C GLU A 65 1.90 14.62 4.55
N MET A 66 2.19 13.50 3.92
CA MET A 66 1.61 13.18 2.62
C MET A 66 0.24 12.54 2.75
N VAL A 67 -0.16 12.18 3.96
CA VAL A 67 -1.45 11.54 4.21
C VAL A 67 -2.25 12.40 5.16
N ASP A 68 -3.23 13.10 4.62
CA ASP A 68 -4.14 13.88 5.46
C ASP A 68 -5.37 13.05 5.79
N ALA A 69 -6.28 13.62 6.56
CA ALA A 69 -7.46 12.90 7.00
C ALA A 69 -8.34 12.48 5.83
N GLU A 70 -8.39 13.28 4.79
CA GLU A 70 -9.20 12.94 3.64
C GLU A 70 -8.61 11.76 2.87
N LYS A 71 -7.30 11.74 2.68
CA LYS A 71 -6.65 10.61 2.03
C LYS A 71 -6.83 9.34 2.83
N LEU A 72 -6.72 9.43 4.14
CA LEU A 72 -6.91 8.26 4.98
C LEU A 72 -8.34 7.73 4.85
N ARG A 73 -9.33 8.61 4.81
CA ARG A 73 -10.71 8.17 4.63
C ARG A 73 -10.92 7.48 3.28
N ARG A 74 -10.27 7.99 2.22
CA ARG A 74 -10.37 7.36 0.92
C ARG A 74 -9.72 5.98 0.91
N LEU A 75 -8.58 5.87 1.57
CA LEU A 75 -7.89 4.62 1.70
C LEU A 75 -8.74 3.60 2.45
N GLU A 76 -9.35 4.04 3.55
CA GLU A 76 -10.23 3.18 4.33
C GLU A 76 -11.44 2.74 3.52
N ARG A 77 -12.02 3.64 2.73
CA ARG A 77 -13.17 3.30 1.90
C ARG A 77 -12.78 2.27 0.84
N ALA A 78 -11.64 2.45 0.20
CA ALA A 78 -11.17 1.50 -0.80
C ALA A 78 -10.93 0.14 -0.16
N ALA A 79 -10.38 0.12 1.05
CA ALA A 79 -10.16 -1.13 1.76
C ALA A 79 -11.48 -1.82 2.08
N GLU A 80 -12.50 -1.06 2.47
CA GLU A 80 -13.82 -1.64 2.74
C GLU A 80 -14.40 -2.29 1.49
N VAL A 81 -14.28 -1.61 0.34
CA VAL A 81 -14.77 -2.17 -0.91
C VAL A 81 -14.01 -3.45 -1.26
N TRP A 82 -12.69 -3.42 -1.09
CA TRP A 82 -11.89 -4.60 -1.37
C TRP A 82 -12.27 -5.77 -0.47
N LEU A 83 -12.46 -5.51 0.83
CA LEU A 83 -12.83 -6.55 1.78
C LEU A 83 -14.21 -7.13 1.46
N ALA A 84 -15.13 -6.31 0.99
CA ALA A 84 -16.44 -6.79 0.60
C ALA A 84 -16.35 -7.78 -0.57
N ARG A 85 -15.35 -7.60 -1.42
CA ARG A 85 -15.11 -8.50 -2.55
C ARG A 85 -14.20 -9.66 -2.20
N ASN A 86 -13.63 -9.65 -1.00
CA ASN A 86 -12.72 -10.69 -0.54
C ASN A 86 -13.07 -11.09 0.88
N PRO A 87 -14.27 -11.68 1.07
CA PRO A 87 -14.79 -11.92 2.41
C PRO A 87 -13.93 -12.85 3.26
N ALA A 88 -13.09 -13.67 2.64
CA ALA A 88 -12.20 -14.51 3.41
C ALA A 88 -11.17 -13.69 4.19
N CYS A 89 -10.99 -12.42 3.85
CA CYS A 89 -10.04 -11.56 4.53
C CYS A 89 -10.66 -10.67 5.60
N LEU A 90 -11.97 -10.78 5.80
CA LEU A 90 -12.67 -9.88 6.73
C LEU A 90 -12.22 -10.02 8.17
N GLU A 91 -11.71 -11.20 8.55
CA GLU A 91 -11.29 -11.42 9.93
C GLU A 91 -9.80 -11.18 10.16
N LEU A 92 -9.10 -10.72 9.14
CA LEU A 92 -7.69 -10.45 9.29
C LEU A 92 -7.44 -9.13 10.02
N ASP A 93 -6.24 -8.98 10.54
CA ASP A 93 -5.85 -7.74 11.20
C ASP A 93 -5.44 -6.75 10.13
N CYS A 94 -6.31 -5.79 9.86
CA CYS A 94 -6.09 -4.82 8.80
C CYS A 94 -5.28 -3.64 9.29
N ARG A 95 -4.31 -3.23 8.50
CA ARG A 95 -3.46 -2.11 8.80
C ARG A 95 -3.31 -1.24 7.58
N PHE A 96 -3.01 0.03 7.81
CA PHE A 96 -2.76 0.98 6.73
C PHE A 96 -1.36 1.50 6.88
N GLU A 97 -0.57 1.49 5.81
CA GLU A 97 0.80 1.99 5.84
C GLU A 97 1.07 2.89 4.66
N VAL A 98 1.85 3.91 4.91
CA VAL A 98 2.44 4.71 3.86
C VAL A 98 3.86 4.22 3.70
N VAL A 99 4.24 3.94 2.46
CA VAL A 99 5.58 3.47 2.15
C VAL A 99 6.29 4.58 1.41
N ALA A 100 7.26 5.19 2.06
CA ALA A 100 8.06 6.25 1.46
C ALA A 100 9.31 5.64 0.84
N VAL A 101 9.45 5.79 -0.47
CA VAL A 101 10.55 5.21 -1.22
C VAL A 101 11.50 6.31 -1.62
N ARG A 102 12.77 6.19 -1.24
CA ARG A 102 13.82 7.16 -1.55
C ARG A 102 14.92 6.46 -2.30
N PRO A 103 15.82 7.21 -2.95
CA PRO A 103 16.91 6.56 -3.68
C PRO A 103 17.72 5.60 -2.83
N GLY A 104 17.96 5.92 -1.58
CA GLY A 104 18.77 5.09 -0.71
C GLY A 104 18.03 4.24 0.27
N GLY A 105 16.71 4.18 0.22
CA GLY A 105 16.00 3.40 1.23
C GLY A 105 14.51 3.47 1.13
N LEU A 106 13.87 2.77 2.06
CA LEU A 106 12.43 2.66 2.09
C LEU A 106 12.00 2.67 3.55
N GLU A 107 10.93 3.40 3.82
CA GLU A 107 10.41 3.52 5.17
C GLU A 107 8.93 3.22 5.17
N ARG A 108 8.48 2.37 6.09
CA ARG A 108 7.07 2.02 6.25
C ARG A 108 6.55 2.74 7.48
N ILE A 109 5.44 3.45 7.32
CA ILE A 109 4.86 4.24 8.40
C ILE A 109 3.42 3.83 8.58
N ALA A 110 3.09 3.35 9.77
CA ALA A 110 1.71 2.99 10.08
C ALA A 110 0.89 4.26 10.27
N VAL A 111 -0.31 4.27 9.73
CA VAL A 111 -1.19 5.44 9.83
C VAL A 111 -2.57 5.05 10.34
#